data_7ac9a7b12d724514562d832c2d1d11c5
#
_entry.id   7ac9a7b12d724514562d832c2d1d11c5
#
_cell.length_a   1.000
_cell.length_b   1.000
_cell.length_c   1.000
_cell.angle_alpha   90.00
_cell.angle_beta   90.00
_cell.angle_gamma   90.00
#
_symmetry.space_group_name_H-M   'P 1'
#
loop_
_entity.id
_entity.type
_entity.pdbx_description
1 polymer ?
#
loop_
_entity_poly.entity_id
_entity_poly.type
_entity_poly.pdbx_seq_one_letter_code
_entity_poly.pdbx_strand_id
1 'polypeptide(L)' 'MFHNILEGVLNFDMNGMCFEILMEDGDTSGSLMSGTVIEVFLNDDWRTTRIRFEDDWYLEGFEDVEPQGLPARMEV' A
#
# COMPACT_ATOMS: atom_id res chain seq x y z
N MET A 1 17.09 -10.51 -15.30
CA MET A 1 15.99 -10.68 -14.34
C MET A 1 15.05 -9.50 -14.43
N PHE A 2 13.77 -9.75 -14.52
CA PHE A 2 12.78 -8.69 -14.63
C PHE A 2 12.09 -8.49 -13.28
N HIS A 3 11.99 -7.24 -12.89
CA HIS A 3 11.20 -6.86 -11.72
C HIS A 3 9.89 -6.28 -12.20
N ASN A 4 8.81 -6.82 -11.71
CA ASN A 4 7.50 -6.27 -11.96
C ASN A 4 7.15 -5.32 -10.82
N ILE A 5 6.67 -4.14 -11.17
CA ILE A 5 6.23 -3.17 -10.19
C ILE A 5 4.73 -3.01 -10.33
N LEU A 6 4.02 -3.22 -9.25
CA LEU A 6 2.60 -2.92 -9.16
C LEU A 6 2.45 -1.50 -8.67
N GLU A 7 1.72 -0.68 -9.40
CA GLU A 7 1.53 0.71 -9.04
C GLU A 7 0.06 1.07 -9.15
N GLY A 8 -0.45 1.76 -8.15
CA GLY A 8 -1.82 2.19 -8.09
C GLY A 8 -2.04 3.04 -6.85
N VAL A 9 -3.17 2.81 -6.17
CA VAL A 9 -3.48 3.50 -4.92
C VAL A 9 -3.81 2.48 -3.85
N LEU A 10 -3.52 2.82 -2.61
CA LEU A 10 -3.91 2.00 -1.48
C LEU A 10 -5.44 2.07 -1.33
N ASN A 11 -6.07 0.92 -1.25
CA ASN A 11 -7.51 0.80 -1.13
C ASN A 11 -7.84 -0.25 -0.08
N PHE A 12 -8.71 0.10 0.86
CA PHE A 12 -9.14 -0.83 1.89
C PHE A 12 -10.22 -1.75 1.32
N ASP A 13 -9.96 -3.05 1.33
CA ASP A 13 -10.91 -4.06 0.91
C ASP A 13 -11.75 -4.50 2.11
N MET A 14 -13.01 -4.13 2.12
CA MET A 14 -13.90 -4.42 3.25
C MET A 14 -14.22 -5.91 3.37
N ASN A 15 -14.14 -6.66 2.31
CA ASN A 15 -14.38 -8.11 2.35
C ASN A 15 -13.25 -8.84 3.04
N GLY A 16 -12.01 -8.46 2.73
CA GLY A 16 -10.83 -9.08 3.34
C GLY A 16 -10.35 -8.36 4.58
N MET A 17 -10.88 -7.16 4.85
CA MET A 17 -10.46 -6.31 5.97
C MET A 17 -8.96 -5.99 5.91
N CYS A 18 -8.43 -5.85 4.71
CA CYS A 18 -7.03 -5.58 4.44
C CYS A 18 -6.89 -4.51 3.38
N PHE A 19 -5.72 -3.88 3.34
CA PHE A 19 -5.39 -2.98 2.25
C PHE A 19 -4.87 -3.75 1.05
N GLU A 20 -5.04 -3.18 -0.11
CA GLU A 20 -4.54 -3.69 -1.38
C GLU A 20 -4.08 -2.52 -2.22
N ILE A 21 -3.28 -2.77 -3.25
CA ILE A 21 -2.98 -1.75 -4.25
C ILE A 21 -3.96 -1.95 -5.38
N LEU A 22 -4.80 -0.94 -5.60
CA LEU A 22 -5.79 -0.94 -6.68
C LEU A 22 -5.18 -0.22 -7.88
N MET A 23 -5.04 -0.96 -8.97
CA MET A 23 -4.40 -0.46 -10.17
C MET A 23 -5.42 0.24 -11.07
N GLU A 24 -4.92 1.03 -12.01
CA GLU A 24 -5.77 1.86 -12.86
C GLU A 24 -6.76 1.06 -13.71
N ASP A 25 -6.39 -0.15 -14.10
CA ASP A 25 -7.26 -1.03 -14.90
C ASP A 25 -8.32 -1.75 -14.07
N GLY A 26 -8.36 -1.50 -12.78
CA GLY A 26 -9.32 -2.16 -11.87
C GLY A 26 -8.81 -3.43 -11.23
N ASP A 27 -7.63 -3.88 -11.61
CA ASP A 27 -6.99 -5.04 -11.01
C ASP A 27 -6.38 -4.67 -9.65
N THR A 28 -6.10 -5.66 -8.82
CA THR A 28 -5.51 -5.40 -7.51
C THR A 28 -4.32 -6.31 -7.27
N SER A 29 -3.50 -5.89 -6.31
CA SER A 29 -2.36 -6.69 -5.85
C SER A 29 -2.78 -7.91 -5.04
N GLY A 30 -4.04 -7.95 -4.60
CA GLY A 30 -4.46 -8.84 -3.54
C GLY A 30 -4.14 -8.24 -2.18
N SER A 31 -4.57 -8.90 -1.12
CA SER A 31 -4.42 -8.39 0.25
C SER A 31 -2.95 -8.23 0.63
N LEU A 32 -2.62 -7.07 1.17
CA LEU A 32 -1.29 -6.82 1.71
C LEU A 32 -1.25 -7.30 3.15
N MET A 33 -0.25 -8.10 3.48
CA MET A 33 -0.07 -8.60 4.84
C MET A 33 0.64 -7.56 5.67
N SER A 34 0.35 -7.55 6.98
CA SER A 34 1.07 -6.68 7.92
C SER A 34 2.56 -6.94 7.83
N GLY A 35 3.34 -5.89 7.66
CA GLY A 35 4.79 -5.98 7.49
C GLY A 35 5.26 -5.94 6.05
N THR A 36 4.34 -5.91 5.07
CA THR A 36 4.72 -5.83 3.65
C THR A 36 5.39 -4.49 3.38
N VAL A 37 6.54 -4.56 2.69
CA VAL A 37 7.26 -3.35 2.28
C VAL A 37 6.63 -2.79 1.01
N ILE A 38 6.27 -1.51 1.05
CA ILE A 38 5.72 -0.80 -0.09
C ILE A 38 6.37 0.58 -0.16
N GLU A 39 6.18 1.26 -1.28
CA GLU A 39 6.49 2.67 -1.39
C GLU A 39 5.20 3.45 -1.57
N VAL A 40 5.10 4.59 -0.91
CA VAL A 40 3.94 5.49 -1.04
C VAL A 40 4.43 6.85 -1.49
N PHE A 41 3.62 7.55 -2.29
CA PHE A 41 3.94 8.89 -2.73
C PHE A 41 3.38 9.87 -1.71
N LEU A 42 4.29 10.56 -1.02
CA LEU A 42 3.92 11.41 0.09
C LEU A 42 4.91 12.58 0.18
N ASN A 43 4.39 13.80 0.30
CA ASN A 43 5.20 15.01 0.36
C ASN A 43 6.11 15.14 -0.86
N ASP A 44 5.54 14.92 -2.05
CA ASP A 44 6.19 15.05 -3.34
C ASP A 44 7.37 14.08 -3.57
N ASP A 45 7.38 12.96 -2.85
CA ASP A 45 8.43 11.96 -3.04
C ASP A 45 7.90 10.56 -2.71
N TRP A 46 8.55 9.56 -3.28
CA TRP A 46 8.28 8.18 -2.94
C TRP A 46 8.99 7.84 -1.63
N ARG A 47 8.24 7.30 -0.68
CA ARG A 47 8.74 6.94 0.64
C ARG A 47 8.57 5.44 0.84
N THR A 48 9.66 4.77 1.23
CA THR A 48 9.60 3.36 1.58
C THR A 48 9.01 3.21 2.99
N THR A 49 8.05 2.31 3.12
CA THR A 49 7.43 2.03 4.41
C THR A 49 6.98 0.57 4.46
N ARG A 50 6.45 0.16 5.60
CA ARG A 50 5.76 -1.11 5.75
C ARG A 50 4.33 -0.81 6.18
N ILE A 51 3.37 -1.44 5.52
CA ILE A 51 2.01 -1.37 5.99
C ILE A 51 1.86 -2.34 7.16
N ARG A 52 1.29 -1.89 8.27
CA ARG A 52 1.17 -2.69 9.48
C ARG A 52 -0.23 -2.62 10.05
N PHE A 53 -0.61 -3.67 10.74
CA PHE A 53 -1.86 -3.73 11.47
C PHE A 53 -1.58 -3.98 12.95
N GLU A 54 -2.10 -3.07 13.80
CA GLU A 54 -2.00 -3.15 15.25
C GLU A 54 -3.15 -2.31 15.77
N ASP A 55 -4.22 -2.81 16.21
CA ASP A 55 -5.49 -2.14 16.49
C ASP A 55 -6.11 -1.51 15.22
N ASP A 56 -5.32 -0.92 14.36
CA ASP A 56 -5.74 -0.36 13.09
C ASP A 56 -4.57 -0.42 12.11
N TRP A 57 -4.85 -0.19 10.83
CA TRP A 57 -3.83 -0.15 9.80
C TRP A 57 -3.08 1.18 9.82
N TYR A 58 -1.77 1.13 9.67
CA TYR A 58 -0.95 2.33 9.60
C TYR A 58 0.29 2.07 8.75
N LEU A 59 0.96 3.16 8.39
CA LEU A 59 2.23 3.11 7.66
C LEU A 59 3.36 3.38 8.65
N GLU A 60 4.32 2.47 8.72
CA GLU A 60 5.44 2.57 9.66
C GLU A 60 6.26 3.83 9.39
N GLY A 61 6.45 4.66 10.39
CA GLY A 61 7.14 5.94 10.27
C GLY A 61 6.24 7.09 9.83
N PHE A 62 4.98 6.80 9.43
CA PHE A 62 4.03 7.80 8.96
C PHE A 62 2.66 7.56 9.57
N GLU A 63 2.64 7.35 10.90
CA GLU A 63 1.44 6.93 11.62
C GLU A 63 0.29 7.94 11.56
N ASP A 64 0.62 9.21 11.32
CA ASP A 64 -0.40 10.27 11.21
C ASP A 64 -1.06 10.34 9.83
N VAL A 65 -0.55 9.57 8.87
CA VAL A 65 -1.03 9.63 7.50
C VAL A 65 -2.09 8.55 7.27
N GLU A 66 -3.22 8.94 6.72
CA GLU A 66 -4.29 8.00 6.36
C GLU A 66 -3.84 7.21 5.12
N PRO A 67 -3.76 5.87 5.19
CA PRO A 67 -3.32 5.09 4.03
C PRO A 67 -4.27 5.12 2.84
N GLN A 68 -5.58 5.23 3.10
CA GLN A 68 -6.57 5.14 2.02
C GLN A 68 -6.33 6.19 0.95
N GLY A 69 -6.21 5.75 -0.29
CA GLY A 69 -6.09 6.64 -1.45
C GLY A 69 -4.69 7.12 -1.76
N LEU A 70 -3.70 6.77 -0.96
CA LEU A 70 -2.32 7.16 -1.26
C LEU A 70 -1.81 6.42 -2.50
N PRO A 71 -1.14 7.11 -3.42
CA PRO A 71 -0.42 6.41 -4.47
C PRO A 71 0.60 5.47 -3.85
N ALA A 72 0.66 4.24 -4.35
CA ALA A 72 1.53 3.22 -3.79
C ALA A 72 2.06 2.32 -4.88
N ARG A 73 3.22 1.74 -4.63
CA ARG A 73 3.80 0.76 -5.53
C ARG A 73 4.60 -0.26 -4.74
N MET A 74 4.76 -1.44 -5.31
CA MET A 74 5.57 -2.49 -4.70
C MET A 74 6.19 -3.36 -5.78
N GLU A 75 7.32 -3.97 -5.46
CA GLU A 75 7.93 -4.98 -6.31
C GLU A 75 7.30 -6.34 -6.06
N VAL A 76 7.13 -7.09 -7.12
CA VAL A 76 6.64 -8.47 -7.06
C VAL A 76 7.59 -9.42 -7.76
#